data_f995be8de9b4c1585b76cc4b773cae4e
#
_entry.id   f995be8de9b4c1585b76cc4b773cae4e
#
_cell.length_a   1.000
_cell.length_b   1.000
_cell.length_c   1.000
_cell.angle_alpha   90.00
_cell.angle_beta   90.00
_cell.angle_gamma   90.00
#
_symmetry.space_group_name_H-M   'P 1'
#
loop_
_entity.id
_entity.type
_entity.pdbx_description
1 polymer ?
#
loop_
_entity_poly.entity_id
_entity_poly.type
_entity_poly.pdbx_seq_one_letter_code
_entity_poly.pdbx_strand_id
1 'polypeptide(L)'
;MKYRTRKLIKPEDLNPRKTLFGGRVLQWIDEEAAIFAICQLNSPNIVTKAMSAINFVSTAVVGDIIEFGMDLVKVGNTSITIACDVRNKITKQSIVRIDEIVFVLLDENGKPTPHGKSKNI
;
A
#
# COMPACT_ATOMS: atom_id res chain seq x y z
N MET A 1 -7.46 1.49 11.42
CA MET A 1 -6.35 1.10 10.53
C MET A 1 -5.18 0.64 11.37
N LYS A 2 -4.63 -0.52 11.06
CA LYS A 2 -3.48 -1.07 11.77
C LYS A 2 -2.21 -0.79 10.98
N TYR A 3 -1.17 -0.34 11.67
CA TYR A 3 0.14 -0.02 11.09
C TYR A 3 1.11 -1.14 11.43
N ARG A 4 1.29 -2.09 10.51
CA ARG A 4 2.02 -3.33 10.77
C ARG A 4 3.47 -3.30 10.31
N THR A 5 3.83 -2.40 9.41
CA THR A 5 5.16 -2.33 8.81
C THR A 5 5.78 -0.98 9.05
N ARG A 6 7.07 -0.99 9.34
CA ARG A 6 7.86 0.23 9.57
C ARG A 6 9.11 0.21 8.73
N LYS A 7 9.57 1.41 8.35
CA LYS A 7 10.85 1.57 7.66
C LYS A 7 11.59 2.77 8.22
N LEU A 8 12.91 2.63 8.30
CA LEU A 8 13.82 3.73 8.64
C LEU A 8 14.21 4.42 7.34
N ILE A 9 14.10 5.74 7.27
CA ILE A 9 14.50 6.49 6.09
C ILE A 9 16.02 6.66 6.10
N LYS A 10 16.66 6.15 5.05
CA LYS A 10 18.10 6.17 4.87
C LYS A 10 18.49 7.16 3.79
N PRO A 11 19.78 7.56 3.71
CA PRO A 11 20.23 8.53 2.68
C PRO A 11 19.87 8.13 1.26
N GLU A 12 19.92 6.84 0.93
CA GLU A 12 19.58 6.35 -0.43
C GLU A 12 18.10 6.49 -0.77
N ASP A 13 17.25 6.77 0.22
CA ASP A 13 15.80 6.90 0.00
C ASP A 13 15.38 8.33 -0.31
N LEU A 14 16.34 9.26 -0.36
CA LEU A 14 16.07 10.69 -0.48
C LEU A 14 16.15 11.17 -1.92
N ASN A 15 15.38 12.20 -2.22
CA ASN A 15 15.48 12.97 -3.46
C ASN A 15 16.55 14.07 -3.32
N PRO A 16 16.85 14.85 -4.38
CA PRO A 16 17.86 15.93 -4.29
C PRO A 16 17.54 16.99 -3.24
N ARG A 17 16.29 17.14 -2.84
CA ARG A 17 15.88 18.09 -1.80
C ARG A 17 16.10 17.55 -0.39
N LYS A 18 16.67 16.36 -0.25
CA LYS A 18 16.93 15.70 1.03
C LYS A 18 15.64 15.30 1.76
N THR A 19 14.58 15.01 1.02
CA THR A 19 13.34 14.46 1.56
C THR A 19 13.04 13.11 0.90
N LEU A 20 12.14 12.34 1.50
CA LEU A 20 11.79 11.01 0.99
C LEU A 20 11.34 11.10 -0.47
N PHE A 21 11.98 10.30 -1.33
CA PHE A 21 11.65 10.25 -2.75
C PHE A 21 10.27 9.62 -2.94
N GLY A 22 9.39 10.34 -3.67
CA GLY A 22 8.01 9.88 -3.90
C GLY A 22 7.94 8.49 -4.52
N GLY A 23 8.77 8.22 -5.54
CA GLY A 23 8.80 6.91 -6.18
C GLY A 23 9.22 5.79 -5.23
N ARG A 24 10.09 6.10 -4.27
CA ARG A 24 10.54 5.12 -3.27
C ARG A 24 9.39 4.74 -2.34
N VAL A 25 8.67 5.71 -1.81
CA VAL A 25 7.56 5.40 -0.91
C VAL A 25 6.42 4.71 -1.66
N LEU A 26 6.19 5.05 -2.93
CA LEU A 26 5.20 4.35 -3.75
C LEU A 26 5.56 2.89 -3.98
N GLN A 27 6.84 2.59 -4.20
CA GLN A 27 7.31 1.22 -4.31
C GLN A 27 6.98 0.44 -3.03
N TRP A 28 7.29 1.01 -1.88
CA TRP A 28 7.01 0.37 -0.60
C TRP A 28 5.51 0.18 -0.37
N ILE A 29 4.70 1.17 -0.73
CA ILE A 29 3.24 1.08 -0.61
C ILE A 29 2.71 -0.07 -1.47
N ASP A 30 3.16 -0.16 -2.72
CA ASP A 30 2.70 -1.22 -3.63
C ASP A 30 3.07 -2.60 -3.09
N GLU A 31 4.30 -2.76 -2.59
CA GLU A 31 4.74 -4.01 -1.98
C GLU A 31 3.91 -4.37 -0.75
N GLU A 32 3.72 -3.43 0.17
CA GLU A 32 2.99 -3.69 1.41
C GLU A 32 1.51 -3.93 1.15
N ALA A 33 0.91 -3.20 0.22
CA ALA A 33 -0.47 -3.41 -0.17
C ALA A 33 -0.65 -4.77 -0.86
N ALA A 34 0.32 -5.17 -1.69
CA ALA A 34 0.30 -6.48 -2.32
C ALA A 34 0.36 -7.61 -1.28
N ILE A 35 1.24 -7.47 -0.28
CA ILE A 35 1.32 -8.44 0.81
C ILE A 35 -0.02 -8.54 1.55
N PHE A 36 -0.62 -7.39 1.85
CA PHE A 36 -1.92 -7.36 2.51
C PHE A 36 -2.99 -8.06 1.66
N ALA A 37 -3.01 -7.79 0.35
CA ALA A 37 -3.95 -8.41 -0.59
C ALA A 37 -3.74 -9.92 -0.67
N ILE A 38 -2.50 -10.37 -0.76
CA ILE A 38 -2.16 -11.80 -0.80
C ILE A 38 -2.69 -12.50 0.46
N CYS A 39 -2.51 -11.88 1.62
CA CYS A 39 -3.00 -12.45 2.88
C CYS A 39 -4.53 -12.48 2.93
N GLN A 40 -5.19 -11.47 2.37
CA GLN A 40 -6.66 -11.44 2.34
C GLN A 40 -7.23 -12.50 1.41
N LEU A 41 -6.63 -12.68 0.24
CA LEU A 41 -7.11 -13.60 -0.78
C LEU A 41 -6.50 -15.00 -0.68
N ASN A 42 -5.49 -15.15 0.15
CA ASN A 42 -4.76 -16.41 0.33
C ASN A 42 -4.22 -16.95 -1.01
N SER A 43 -3.73 -16.04 -1.86
CA SER A 43 -3.16 -16.37 -3.15
C SER A 43 -2.15 -15.31 -3.56
N PRO A 44 -0.97 -15.71 -4.08
CA PRO A 44 0.02 -14.75 -4.58
C PRO A 44 -0.26 -14.30 -6.01
N ASN A 45 -1.26 -14.88 -6.67
CA ASN A 45 -1.50 -14.62 -8.09
C ASN A 45 -2.40 -13.41 -8.28
N ILE A 46 -1.90 -12.25 -7.86
CA ILE A 46 -2.62 -10.99 -7.92
C ILE A 46 -1.81 -9.96 -8.70
N VAL A 47 -2.50 -8.95 -9.19
CA VAL A 47 -1.87 -7.82 -9.89
C VAL A 47 -2.48 -6.52 -9.39
N THR A 48 -1.64 -5.48 -9.25
CA THR A 48 -2.10 -4.13 -8.99
C THR A 48 -2.77 -3.61 -10.25
N LYS A 49 -4.06 -3.29 -10.17
CA LYS A 49 -4.81 -2.83 -11.34
C LYS A 49 -4.91 -1.32 -11.40
N ALA A 50 -5.12 -0.66 -10.28
CA ALA A 50 -5.34 0.78 -10.27
C ALA A 50 -5.05 1.35 -8.89
N MET A 51 -4.69 2.63 -8.87
CA MET A 51 -4.59 3.42 -7.65
C MET A 51 -5.37 4.70 -7.87
N SER A 52 -6.11 5.12 -6.86
CA SER A 52 -6.76 6.42 -6.87
C SER A 52 -5.71 7.54 -6.74
N ALA A 53 -6.16 8.78 -6.60
CA ALA A 53 -5.25 9.90 -6.39
C ALA A 53 -4.30 9.61 -5.24
N ILE A 54 -3.03 9.89 -5.45
CA ILE A 54 -1.97 9.72 -4.47
C ILE A 54 -1.70 11.09 -3.84
N ASN A 55 -1.96 11.21 -2.56
CA ASN A 55 -1.80 12.47 -1.86
C ASN A 55 -0.52 12.46 -1.03
N PHE A 56 0.45 13.27 -1.44
CA PHE A 56 1.68 13.48 -0.68
C PHE A 56 1.41 14.62 0.30
N VAL A 57 1.01 14.24 1.52
CA VAL A 57 0.51 15.18 2.52
C VAL A 57 1.64 15.94 3.20
N SER A 58 2.74 15.25 3.51
CA SER A 58 3.91 15.83 4.12
C SER A 58 5.15 15.07 3.70
N THR A 59 6.32 15.52 4.15
CA THR A 59 7.59 14.91 3.79
C THR A 59 8.19 14.15 4.97
N ALA A 60 9.19 13.32 4.67
CA ALA A 60 10.01 12.66 5.67
C ALA A 60 11.48 12.90 5.34
N VAL A 61 12.33 12.84 6.34
CA VAL A 61 13.77 13.07 6.20
C VAL A 61 14.56 11.89 6.74
N VAL A 62 15.87 11.88 6.50
CA VAL A 62 16.74 10.81 6.96
C VAL A 62 16.60 10.65 8.48
N GLY A 63 16.52 9.40 8.93
CA GLY A 63 16.37 9.08 10.34
C GLY A 63 14.92 8.98 10.81
N ASP A 64 13.96 9.47 10.03
CA ASP A 64 12.56 9.29 10.38
C ASP A 64 12.19 7.80 10.27
N ILE A 65 11.27 7.39 11.14
CA ILE A 65 10.65 6.06 11.07
C ILE A 65 9.23 6.28 10.55
N ILE A 66 8.91 5.64 9.44
CA ILE A 66 7.56 5.70 8.87
C ILE A 66 6.88 4.35 9.05
N GLU A 67 5.55 4.37 9.15
CA GLU A 67 4.77 3.15 9.29
C GLU A 67 3.60 3.15 8.31
N PHE A 68 3.21 1.95 7.87
CA PHE A 68 2.24 1.72 6.82
C PHE A 68 0.99 1.10 7.42
N GLY A 69 -0.14 1.78 7.24
CA GLY A 69 -1.44 1.29 7.65
C GLY A 69 -2.27 0.90 6.44
N MET A 70 -2.99 -0.20 6.55
CA MET A 70 -3.82 -0.72 5.47
C MET A 70 -5.20 -1.08 6.00
N ASP A 71 -6.24 -0.80 5.20
CA ASP A 71 -7.61 -1.22 5.47
C ASP A 71 -8.19 -1.87 4.22
N LEU A 72 -8.97 -2.93 4.42
CA LEU A 72 -9.77 -3.49 3.35
C LEU A 72 -11.03 -2.63 3.21
N VAL A 73 -11.19 -1.98 2.06
CA VAL A 73 -12.27 -1.00 1.83
C VAL A 73 -13.44 -1.62 1.09
N LYS A 74 -13.14 -2.44 0.09
CA LYS A 74 -14.17 -2.95 -0.81
C LYS A 74 -13.77 -4.33 -1.33
N VAL A 75 -14.75 -5.21 -1.47
CA VAL A 75 -14.55 -6.55 -2.04
C VAL A 75 -15.45 -6.69 -3.25
N GLY A 76 -14.84 -6.81 -4.43
CA GLY A 76 -15.55 -7.07 -5.67
C GLY A 76 -15.61 -8.58 -5.97
N ASN A 77 -15.94 -8.92 -7.20
CA ASN A 77 -16.00 -10.32 -7.62
C ASN A 77 -14.60 -10.91 -7.86
N THR A 78 -13.76 -10.20 -8.62
CA THR A 78 -12.38 -10.60 -8.91
C THR A 78 -11.37 -9.72 -8.20
N SER A 79 -11.81 -8.62 -7.59
CA SER A 79 -10.95 -7.58 -7.06
C SER A 79 -11.15 -7.36 -5.58
N ILE A 80 -10.15 -6.76 -4.94
CA ILE A 80 -10.28 -6.13 -3.63
C ILE A 80 -9.67 -4.74 -3.69
N THR A 81 -10.16 -3.85 -2.85
CA THR A 81 -9.70 -2.48 -2.77
C THR A 81 -9.19 -2.20 -1.36
N ILE A 82 -7.99 -1.64 -1.29
CA ILE A 82 -7.28 -1.39 -0.03
C ILE A 82 -6.98 0.10 0.06
N ALA A 83 -7.18 0.68 1.24
CA ALA A 83 -6.73 2.03 1.57
C ALA A 83 -5.38 1.94 2.26
N CYS A 84 -4.53 2.92 2.04
CA CYS A 84 -3.21 3.00 2.65
C CYS A 84 -2.96 4.39 3.22
N ASP A 85 -2.39 4.43 4.41
CA ASP A 85 -1.85 5.65 5.02
C ASP A 85 -0.43 5.37 5.48
N VAL A 86 0.51 6.20 5.04
CA VAL A 86 1.89 6.17 5.51
C VAL A 86 2.08 7.37 6.41
N ARG A 87 2.54 7.16 7.63
CA ARG A 87 2.70 8.25 8.59
C ARG A 87 4.03 8.14 9.32
N ASN A 88 4.47 9.26 9.86
CA ASN A 88 5.60 9.29 10.78
C ASN A 88 5.21 8.55 12.06
N LYS A 89 6.03 7.59 12.48
CA LYS A 89 5.74 6.75 13.65
C LYS A 89 5.71 7.58 14.94
N ILE A 90 6.58 8.58 15.03
CA ILE A 90 6.73 9.37 16.26
C ILE A 90 5.66 10.47 16.33
N THR A 91 5.53 11.26 15.27
CA THR A 91 4.62 12.42 15.25
C THR A 91 3.18 12.04 14.90
N LYS A 92 2.98 10.87 14.28
CA LYS A 92 1.70 10.41 13.76
C LYS A 92 1.18 11.25 12.59
N GLN A 93 2.01 12.14 12.04
CA GLN A 93 1.62 12.93 10.89
C GLN A 93 1.60 12.07 9.63
N SER A 94 0.52 12.17 8.86
CA SER A 94 0.40 11.48 7.59
C SER A 94 1.39 12.03 6.57
N ILE A 95 2.03 11.15 5.82
CA ILE A 95 3.01 11.49 4.78
C ILE A 95 2.41 11.26 3.40
N VAL A 96 1.84 10.07 3.19
CA VAL A 96 1.18 9.71 1.92
C VAL A 96 -0.14 9.02 2.22
N ARG A 97 -1.18 9.35 1.46
CA ARG A 97 -2.47 8.68 1.56
C ARG A 97 -2.96 8.28 0.18
N ILE A 98 -3.45 7.05 0.07
CA ILE A 98 -4.11 6.53 -1.12
C ILE A 98 -5.40 5.87 -0.65
N ASP A 99 -6.53 6.39 -1.10
CA ASP A 99 -7.83 5.90 -0.64
C ASP A 99 -8.19 4.56 -1.26
N GLU A 100 -7.74 4.30 -2.48
CA GLU A 100 -8.09 3.06 -3.18
C GLU A 100 -6.89 2.52 -3.96
N ILE A 101 -6.47 1.31 -3.60
CA ILE A 101 -5.51 0.52 -4.36
C ILE A 101 -6.24 -0.77 -4.71
N VAL A 102 -6.43 -1.02 -6.01
CA VAL A 102 -7.22 -2.14 -6.50
C VAL A 102 -6.30 -3.26 -6.94
N PHE A 103 -6.51 -4.45 -6.37
CA PHE A 103 -5.84 -5.68 -6.78
C PHE A 103 -6.86 -6.63 -7.38
N VAL A 104 -6.44 -7.39 -8.38
CA VAL A 104 -7.28 -8.36 -9.07
C VAL A 104 -6.61 -9.74 -8.99
N LEU A 105 -7.41 -10.74 -8.63
CA LEU A 105 -6.96 -12.13 -8.63
C LEU A 105 -6.94 -12.64 -10.06
N LEU A 106 -5.84 -13.29 -10.45
CA LEU A 106 -5.69 -13.88 -11.78
C LEU A 106 -5.69 -15.39 -11.68
N ASP A 107 -6.20 -16.02 -12.75
CA ASP A 107 -6.11 -17.48 -12.90
C ASP A 107 -4.74 -17.85 -13.49
N GLU A 108 -4.55 -19.15 -13.74
CA GLU A 108 -3.28 -19.67 -14.26
C GLU A 108 -2.95 -19.15 -15.67
N ASN A 109 -3.95 -18.63 -16.39
CA ASN A 109 -3.78 -18.05 -17.72
C ASN A 109 -3.62 -16.52 -17.69
N GLY A 110 -3.51 -15.93 -16.49
CA GLY A 110 -3.37 -14.51 -16.33
C GLY A 110 -4.64 -13.71 -16.52
N LYS A 111 -5.80 -14.34 -16.42
CA LYS A 111 -7.09 -13.67 -16.57
C LYS A 111 -7.76 -13.47 -15.23
N PRO A 112 -8.53 -12.37 -15.04
CA PRO A 112 -9.26 -12.15 -13.80
C PRO A 112 -10.17 -13.33 -13.48
N THR A 113 -10.16 -13.75 -12.21
CA THR A 113 -10.97 -14.86 -11.75
C THR A 113 -11.62 -14.52 -10.41
N PRO A 114 -12.85 -15.00 -10.15
CA PRO A 114 -13.50 -14.77 -8.87
C PRO A 114 -12.70 -15.31 -7.70
N HIS A 115 -12.57 -14.54 -6.64
CA HIS A 115 -11.83 -14.96 -5.44
C HIS A 115 -12.73 -15.65 -4.41
N GLY A 116 -14.05 -15.54 -4.54
CA GLY A 116 -14.99 -16.18 -3.63
C GLY A 116 -15.00 -15.63 -2.22
N LYS A 117 -14.40 -14.48 -1.97
CA LYS A 117 -14.34 -13.87 -0.65
C LYS A 117 -15.42 -12.82 -0.47
N SER A 118 -15.81 -12.59 0.78
CA SER A 118 -16.74 -11.55 1.13
C SER A 118 -16.03 -10.48 1.96
N LYS A 119 -16.72 -9.37 2.23
CA LYS A 119 -16.16 -8.27 3.01
C LYS A 119 -15.79 -8.68 4.44
N ASN A 120 -16.27 -9.82 4.90
CA ASN A 120 -16.01 -10.32 6.26
C ASN A 120 -14.82 -11.28 6.34
N ILE A 121 -13.97 -11.27 5.34
CA ILE A 121 -12.75 -12.10 5.34
C ILE A 121 -11.71 -11.61 6.35
#